data_dec49b996c9814d1610f423f1a135ef7
#
_entry.id   dec49b996c9814d1610f423f1a135ef7
#
_cell.length_a   1.000
_cell.length_b   1.000
_cell.length_c   1.000
_cell.angle_alpha   90.00
_cell.angle_beta   90.00
_cell.angle_gamma   90.00
#
_symmetry.space_group_name_H-M   'P 1'
#
loop_
_entity.id
_entity.type
_entity.pdbx_description
1 polymer ?
#
loop_
_entity_poly.entity_id
_entity_poly.type
_entity_poly.pdbx_seq_one_letter_code
_entity_poly.pdbx_strand_id
1 'polypeptide(L)'
;MATSATPAVQSPLDQKILEHFPGLVVRKDLTTELKQNAVVPTYVLEYLLGQHCATDDPTLISEGLESVRRILAKHYVHRNQAELVKSTIKERGTHKVIDKLTVELNEKGGFYEVEFTNLGLKKVPIDVDFIKRYPKLLVGGIWAITDVEYELPTDPKSSPWQISSVKPIQVAGVNHEEFLEARAQFTTDEWMDVLMQSVGFNPEPFTRRGKLLTLIRLIPFCERNYNLLELGPKGTGKSHVYAEFSPHGM
;
A
#
# COMPACT_ATOMS: atom_id res chain seq x y z
N MET A 1 -20.68 -6.69 20.81
CA MET A 1 -21.12 -7.93 20.17
C MET A 1 -20.33 -8.08 18.90
N ALA A 2 -19.40 -9.03 18.87
CA ALA A 2 -18.59 -9.29 17.70
C ALA A 2 -19.50 -10.00 16.66
N THR A 3 -19.80 -9.33 15.58
CA THR A 3 -20.39 -9.96 14.39
C THR A 3 -19.31 -10.82 13.78
N SER A 4 -19.40 -12.14 14.00
CA SER A 4 -18.61 -13.11 13.24
C SER A 4 -18.97 -12.94 11.77
N ALA A 5 -18.04 -12.42 10.99
CA ALA A 5 -18.17 -12.40 9.54
C ALA A 5 -18.30 -13.88 9.08
N THR A 6 -19.45 -14.23 8.55
CA THR A 6 -19.65 -15.53 7.89
C THR A 6 -18.58 -15.66 6.83
N PRO A 7 -17.80 -16.77 6.79
CA PRO A 7 -16.78 -16.94 5.76
C PRO A 7 -17.46 -16.82 4.40
N ALA A 8 -17.01 -15.87 3.58
CA ALA A 8 -17.52 -15.71 2.23
C ALA A 8 -17.33 -17.04 1.50
N VAL A 9 -18.41 -17.57 0.90
CA VAL A 9 -18.33 -18.80 0.12
C VAL A 9 -17.38 -18.53 -1.04
N GLN A 10 -16.25 -19.21 -1.08
CA GLN A 10 -15.28 -19.08 -2.15
C GLN A 10 -15.90 -19.55 -3.46
N SER A 11 -15.87 -18.70 -4.47
CA SER A 11 -16.31 -19.08 -5.81
C SER A 11 -15.32 -20.06 -6.45
N PRO A 12 -15.72 -20.84 -7.48
CA PRO A 12 -14.77 -21.66 -8.23
C PRO A 12 -13.59 -20.87 -8.80
N LEU A 13 -13.80 -19.59 -9.13
CA LEU A 13 -12.76 -18.69 -9.59
C LEU A 13 -11.78 -18.34 -8.46
N ASP A 14 -12.28 -18.10 -7.23
CA ASP A 14 -11.40 -17.81 -6.07
C ASP A 14 -10.49 -19.00 -5.75
N GLN A 15 -11.02 -20.24 -5.83
CA GLN A 15 -10.23 -21.45 -5.64
C GLN A 15 -9.14 -21.58 -6.71
N LYS A 16 -9.48 -21.31 -7.97
CA LYS A 16 -8.54 -21.32 -9.09
C LYS A 16 -7.43 -20.26 -8.93
N ILE A 17 -7.79 -19.08 -8.42
CA ILE A 17 -6.82 -18.01 -8.12
C ILE A 17 -5.83 -18.47 -7.03
N LEU A 18 -6.32 -19.05 -5.95
CA LEU A 18 -5.47 -19.55 -4.85
C LEU A 18 -4.54 -20.67 -5.31
N GLU A 19 -5.01 -21.56 -6.18
CA GLU A 19 -4.22 -22.66 -6.74
C GLU A 19 -3.06 -22.18 -7.61
N HIS A 20 -3.31 -21.18 -8.49
CA HIS A 20 -2.30 -20.74 -9.46
C HIS A 20 -1.48 -19.52 -9.00
N PHE A 21 -1.90 -18.80 -7.96
CA PHE A 21 -1.18 -17.67 -7.37
C PHE A 21 -0.96 -17.86 -5.86
N PRO A 22 -0.36 -18.99 -5.42
CA PRO A 22 -0.18 -19.27 -4.00
C PRO A 22 0.70 -18.22 -3.32
N GLY A 23 0.26 -17.70 -2.18
CA GLY A 23 1.01 -16.69 -1.41
C GLY A 23 1.08 -15.31 -2.04
N LEU A 24 0.44 -15.08 -3.20
CA LEU A 24 0.46 -13.79 -3.90
C LEU A 24 -0.87 -13.04 -3.81
N VAL A 25 -1.91 -13.69 -3.32
CA VAL A 25 -3.26 -13.12 -3.26
C VAL A 25 -3.75 -13.02 -1.82
N VAL A 26 -4.54 -12.00 -1.55
CA VAL A 26 -5.22 -11.79 -0.28
C VAL A 26 -6.68 -11.47 -0.51
N ARG A 27 -7.52 -11.85 0.44
CA ARG A 27 -8.95 -11.58 0.40
C ARG A 27 -9.23 -10.10 0.58
N LYS A 28 -9.99 -9.49 -0.32
CA LYS A 28 -10.35 -8.06 -0.30
C LYS A 28 -11.25 -7.67 0.87
N ASP A 29 -12.08 -8.58 1.38
CA ASP A 29 -12.91 -8.34 2.56
C ASP A 29 -12.06 -8.02 3.80
N LEU A 30 -10.88 -8.63 3.94
CA LEU A 30 -9.96 -8.35 5.03
C LEU A 30 -9.44 -6.91 5.01
N THR A 31 -9.25 -6.31 3.83
CA THR A 31 -8.85 -4.90 3.72
C THR A 31 -9.94 -3.96 4.23
N THR A 32 -11.20 -4.28 3.97
CA THR A 32 -12.35 -3.48 4.42
C THR A 32 -12.46 -3.48 5.95
N GLU A 33 -12.22 -4.62 6.57
CA GLU A 33 -12.20 -4.76 8.03
C GLU A 33 -11.09 -3.91 8.68
N LEU A 34 -9.90 -3.89 8.08
CA LEU A 34 -8.76 -3.12 8.58
C LEU A 34 -8.89 -1.61 8.32
N LYS A 35 -9.54 -1.18 7.24
CA LYS A 35 -9.74 0.24 6.90
C LYS A 35 -10.49 1.04 7.97
N GLN A 36 -11.29 0.41 8.78
CA GLN A 36 -11.99 1.08 9.90
C GLN A 36 -11.03 1.69 10.92
N ASN A 37 -9.79 1.21 10.98
CA ASN A 37 -8.80 1.57 11.98
C ASN A 37 -7.63 2.41 11.46
N ALA A 38 -7.50 2.58 10.13
CA ALA A 38 -6.37 3.32 9.54
C ALA A 38 -6.76 4.01 8.22
N VAL A 39 -6.44 5.31 8.12
CA VAL A 39 -6.65 6.09 6.89
C VAL A 39 -5.41 5.91 5.99
N VAL A 40 -5.25 4.73 5.45
CA VAL A 40 -4.18 4.38 4.51
C VAL A 40 -4.76 3.88 3.19
N PRO A 41 -4.05 4.04 2.06
CA PRO A 41 -4.45 3.43 0.80
C PRO A 41 -4.61 1.91 0.92
N THR A 42 -5.52 1.34 0.14
CA THR A 42 -5.82 -0.10 0.17
C THR A 42 -4.58 -0.96 -0.08
N TYR A 43 -3.70 -0.56 -1.01
CA TYR A 43 -2.49 -1.31 -1.32
C TYR A 43 -1.51 -1.42 -0.13
N VAL A 44 -1.54 -0.46 0.82
CA VAL A 44 -0.74 -0.54 2.04
C VAL A 44 -1.23 -1.68 2.94
N LEU A 45 -2.56 -1.80 3.07
CA LEU A 45 -3.17 -2.89 3.82
C LEU A 45 -2.93 -4.24 3.12
N GLU A 46 -3.07 -4.30 1.81
CA GLU A 46 -2.83 -5.49 1.01
C GLU A 46 -1.38 -5.98 1.13
N TYR A 47 -0.42 -5.06 1.14
CA TYR A 47 0.98 -5.41 1.37
C TYR A 47 1.19 -6.07 2.74
N LEU A 48 0.61 -5.52 3.80
CA LEU A 48 0.71 -6.10 5.14
C LEU A 48 -0.03 -7.45 5.23
N LEU A 49 -1.22 -7.52 4.65
CA LEU A 49 -1.99 -8.76 4.58
C LEU A 49 -1.27 -9.83 3.75
N GLY A 50 -0.64 -9.47 2.66
CA GLY A 50 0.16 -10.38 1.84
C GLY A 50 1.33 -11.02 2.61
N GLN A 51 1.85 -10.34 3.63
CA GLN A 51 2.91 -10.89 4.47
C GLN A 51 2.39 -11.82 5.59
N HIS A 52 1.13 -11.70 5.98
CA HIS A 52 0.59 -12.37 7.17
C HIS A 52 -0.65 -13.24 6.91
N CYS A 53 -1.39 -12.98 5.81
CA CYS A 53 -2.69 -13.59 5.53
C CYS A 53 -2.81 -14.17 4.12
N ALA A 54 -1.70 -14.41 3.41
CA ALA A 54 -1.71 -15.01 2.07
C ALA A 54 -1.88 -16.54 2.15
N THR A 55 -2.99 -16.99 2.73
CA THR A 55 -3.36 -18.40 2.94
C THR A 55 -4.88 -18.53 2.91
N ASP A 56 -5.38 -19.73 2.76
CA ASP A 56 -6.79 -20.11 2.84
C ASP A 56 -7.19 -20.70 4.21
N ASP A 57 -6.21 -20.98 5.09
CA ASP A 57 -6.46 -21.49 6.44
C ASP A 57 -7.10 -20.37 7.31
N PRO A 58 -8.36 -20.55 7.79
CA PRO A 58 -9.06 -19.56 8.59
C PRO A 58 -8.34 -19.20 9.90
N THR A 59 -7.61 -20.16 10.49
CA THR A 59 -6.87 -19.95 11.74
C THR A 59 -5.68 -19.03 11.50
N LEU A 60 -4.90 -19.32 10.47
CA LEU A 60 -3.74 -18.52 10.09
C LEU A 60 -4.17 -17.12 9.61
N ILE A 61 -5.29 -17.00 8.92
CA ILE A 61 -5.88 -15.70 8.54
C ILE A 61 -6.22 -14.88 9.79
N SER A 62 -6.87 -15.49 10.79
CA SER A 62 -7.23 -14.80 12.03
C SER A 62 -6.00 -14.32 12.80
N GLU A 63 -4.98 -15.15 12.96
CA GLU A 63 -3.72 -14.79 13.61
C GLU A 63 -2.95 -13.71 12.82
N GLY A 64 -2.97 -13.80 11.49
CA GLY A 64 -2.40 -12.82 10.59
C GLY A 64 -3.08 -11.45 10.71
N LEU A 65 -4.40 -11.42 10.74
CA LEU A 65 -5.19 -10.19 10.96
C LEU A 65 -4.85 -9.51 12.27
N GLU A 66 -4.77 -10.27 13.38
CA GLU A 66 -4.37 -9.73 14.68
C GLU A 66 -2.93 -9.17 14.65
N SER A 67 -2.04 -9.81 13.90
CA SER A 67 -0.68 -9.32 13.70
C SER A 67 -0.66 -8.01 12.91
N VAL A 68 -1.42 -7.91 11.82
CA VAL A 68 -1.55 -6.67 11.03
C VAL A 68 -2.18 -5.55 11.84
N ARG A 69 -3.25 -5.82 12.61
CA ARG A 69 -3.85 -4.83 13.54
C ARG A 69 -2.83 -4.30 14.53
N ARG A 70 -2.01 -5.17 15.11
CA ARG A 70 -0.95 -4.81 16.05
C ARG A 70 0.14 -3.97 15.41
N ILE A 71 0.54 -4.30 14.17
CA ILE A 71 1.51 -3.51 13.40
C ILE A 71 0.95 -2.11 13.13
N LEU A 72 -0.29 -2.01 12.66
CA LEU A 72 -0.93 -0.73 12.41
C LEU A 72 -1.08 0.08 13.71
N ALA A 73 -1.61 -0.51 14.76
CA ALA A 73 -1.79 0.18 16.06
C ALA A 73 -0.48 0.71 16.64
N LYS A 74 0.63 0.02 16.40
CA LYS A 74 1.94 0.38 16.96
C LYS A 74 2.73 1.35 16.09
N HIS A 75 2.59 1.26 14.77
CA HIS A 75 3.50 1.92 13.83
C HIS A 75 2.82 2.91 12.89
N TYR A 76 1.51 2.78 12.62
CA TYR A 76 0.81 3.75 11.81
C TYR A 76 0.65 5.07 12.54
N VAL A 77 1.02 6.15 11.88
CA VAL A 77 0.94 7.49 12.47
C VAL A 77 -0.39 8.15 12.11
N HIS A 78 -1.23 8.38 13.11
CA HIS A 78 -2.40 9.24 12.96
C HIS A 78 -1.97 10.71 13.12
N ARG A 79 -2.43 11.60 12.24
CA ARG A 79 -2.07 13.03 12.28
C ARG A 79 -2.37 13.69 13.63
N ASN A 80 -3.47 13.34 14.25
CA ASN A 80 -3.86 13.86 15.58
C ASN A 80 -3.01 13.32 16.73
N GLN A 81 -2.20 12.29 16.51
CA GLN A 81 -1.29 11.68 17.48
C GLN A 81 0.19 11.94 17.15
N ALA A 82 0.48 12.76 16.14
CA ALA A 82 1.84 13.00 15.66
C ALA A 82 2.78 13.46 16.78
N GLU A 83 2.35 14.38 17.64
CA GLU A 83 3.16 14.89 18.75
C GLU A 83 3.45 13.81 19.81
N LEU A 84 2.49 12.91 20.07
CA LEU A 84 2.70 11.78 20.97
C LEU A 84 3.75 10.81 20.40
N VAL A 85 3.70 10.53 19.12
CA VAL A 85 4.69 9.69 18.45
C VAL A 85 6.08 10.33 18.47
N LYS A 86 6.18 11.65 18.20
CA LYS A 86 7.44 12.40 18.31
C LYS A 86 8.02 12.34 19.75
N SER A 87 7.18 12.51 20.77
CA SER A 87 7.61 12.36 22.16
C SER A 87 8.14 10.95 22.42
N THR A 88 7.44 9.93 21.95
CA THR A 88 7.87 8.54 22.08
C THR A 88 9.22 8.27 21.40
N ILE A 89 9.45 8.84 20.21
CA ILE A 89 10.73 8.72 19.51
C ILE A 89 11.83 9.39 20.32
N LYS A 90 11.57 10.61 20.81
CA LYS A 90 12.53 11.36 21.64
C LYS A 90 12.91 10.61 22.92
N GLU A 91 11.95 9.99 23.59
CA GLU A 91 12.19 9.25 24.83
C GLU A 91 12.95 7.94 24.62
N ARG A 92 12.67 7.24 23.51
CA ARG A 92 13.25 5.91 23.21
C ARG A 92 14.50 5.98 22.34
N GLY A 93 14.80 7.13 21.76
CA GLY A 93 15.87 7.32 20.78
C GLY A 93 15.49 6.88 19.36
N THR A 94 14.66 5.85 19.24
CA THR A 94 14.20 5.33 17.93
C THR A 94 12.79 4.79 17.98
N HIS A 95 12.07 4.88 16.86
CA HIS A 95 10.75 4.25 16.69
C HIS A 95 10.48 3.97 15.20
N LYS A 96 9.80 2.85 14.95
CA LYS A 96 9.36 2.47 13.61
C LYS A 96 8.00 3.11 13.30
N VAL A 97 7.88 3.79 12.17
CA VAL A 97 6.66 4.45 11.72
C VAL A 97 6.22 3.98 10.33
N ILE A 98 4.91 3.95 10.10
CA ILE A 98 4.30 3.77 8.78
C ILE A 98 3.71 5.11 8.38
N ASP A 99 4.31 5.74 7.37
CA ASP A 99 3.87 7.04 6.88
C ASP A 99 4.20 7.21 5.39
N LYS A 100 3.62 8.22 4.76
CA LYS A 100 3.98 8.64 3.41
C LYS A 100 5.16 9.60 3.49
N LEU A 101 6.22 9.27 2.77
CA LEU A 101 7.46 10.04 2.66
C LEU A 101 7.50 10.77 1.32
N THR A 102 7.83 12.05 1.34
CA THR A 102 8.14 12.84 0.15
C THR A 102 9.52 13.43 0.30
N VAL A 103 10.32 13.43 -0.75
CA VAL A 103 11.71 13.90 -0.71
C VAL A 103 11.88 15.08 -1.65
N GLU A 104 12.59 16.08 -1.18
CA GLU A 104 12.98 17.26 -1.94
C GLU A 104 14.51 17.48 -1.84
N LEU A 105 15.08 18.06 -2.89
CA LEU A 105 16.48 18.48 -2.88
C LEU A 105 16.59 19.85 -2.19
N ASN A 106 17.38 19.93 -1.13
CA ASN A 106 17.82 21.21 -0.59
C ASN A 106 18.95 21.77 -1.47
N GLU A 107 18.60 22.64 -2.42
CA GLU A 107 19.56 23.21 -3.38
C GLU A 107 20.70 23.99 -2.72
N LYS A 108 20.46 24.63 -1.57
CA LYS A 108 21.49 25.41 -0.84
C LYS A 108 22.48 24.52 -0.11
N GLY A 109 22.01 23.39 0.42
CA GLY A 109 22.83 22.45 1.18
C GLY A 109 23.42 21.32 0.35
N GLY A 110 22.86 21.06 -0.84
CA GLY A 110 23.27 19.97 -1.71
C GLY A 110 22.94 18.57 -1.18
N PHE A 111 21.95 18.45 -0.29
CA PHE A 111 21.48 17.20 0.28
C PHE A 111 19.95 17.04 0.17
N TYR A 112 19.45 15.83 0.37
CA TYR A 112 18.03 15.54 0.30
C TYR A 112 17.38 15.63 1.66
N GLU A 113 16.12 16.13 1.67
CA GLU A 113 15.28 16.28 2.86
C GLU A 113 13.96 15.53 2.67
N VAL A 114 13.52 14.83 3.72
CA VAL A 114 12.24 14.11 3.76
C VAL A 114 11.20 14.92 4.52
N GLU A 115 9.99 14.91 3.99
CA GLU A 115 8.78 15.30 4.71
C GLU A 115 7.92 14.05 5.00
N PHE A 116 7.51 13.88 6.25
CA PHE A 116 6.56 12.87 6.71
C PHE A 116 5.16 13.47 6.71
N THR A 117 4.25 12.88 5.96
CA THR A 117 2.90 13.45 5.73
C THR A 117 2.03 13.45 6.99
N ASN A 118 2.01 12.37 7.76
CA ASN A 118 1.18 12.24 8.96
C ASN A 118 1.95 12.63 10.23
N LEU A 119 3.21 12.21 10.36
CA LEU A 119 4.06 12.57 11.50
C LEU A 119 4.37 14.08 11.52
N GLY A 120 4.28 14.74 10.35
CA GLY A 120 4.48 16.19 10.23
C GLY A 120 5.93 16.64 10.48
N LEU A 121 6.89 15.72 10.40
CA LEU A 121 8.31 16.08 10.38
C LEU A 121 8.67 16.58 9.00
N LYS A 122 9.39 17.70 8.97
CA LYS A 122 9.87 18.34 7.73
C LYS A 122 11.38 18.50 7.79
N LYS A 123 12.01 18.52 6.63
CA LYS A 123 13.46 18.76 6.48
C LYS A 123 14.32 17.78 7.26
N VAL A 124 13.88 16.51 7.31
CA VAL A 124 14.68 15.46 7.90
C VAL A 124 15.74 15.01 6.88
N PRO A 125 17.03 15.07 7.18
CA PRO A 125 18.06 14.60 6.25
C PRO A 125 17.89 13.12 5.91
N ILE A 126 18.11 12.77 4.63
CA ILE A 126 18.10 11.39 4.17
C ILE A 126 19.34 11.10 3.33
N ASP A 127 19.87 9.90 3.48
CA ASP A 127 21.02 9.45 2.71
C ASP A 127 20.65 9.30 1.21
N VAL A 128 21.56 9.74 0.36
CA VAL A 128 21.44 9.67 -1.10
C VAL A 128 21.27 8.23 -1.61
N ASP A 129 21.76 7.24 -0.87
CA ASP A 129 21.64 5.84 -1.26
C ASP A 129 20.20 5.32 -1.21
N PHE A 130 19.36 5.85 -0.29
CA PHE A 130 17.93 5.59 -0.33
C PHE A 130 17.28 6.17 -1.60
N ILE A 131 17.70 7.35 -2.03
CA ILE A 131 17.18 8.01 -3.23
C ILE A 131 17.57 7.23 -4.50
N LYS A 132 18.83 6.79 -4.59
CA LYS A 132 19.28 5.94 -5.71
C LYS A 132 18.51 4.62 -5.78
N ARG A 133 18.25 4.02 -4.61
CA ARG A 133 17.52 2.75 -4.50
C ARG A 133 16.02 2.92 -4.77
N TYR A 134 15.45 4.05 -4.39
CA TYR A 134 14.02 4.33 -4.48
C TYR A 134 13.73 5.69 -5.14
N PRO A 135 13.95 5.85 -6.45
CA PRO A 135 13.79 7.14 -7.16
C PRO A 135 12.40 7.77 -7.04
N LYS A 136 11.38 6.95 -6.78
CA LYS A 136 10.00 7.41 -6.58
C LYS A 136 9.80 8.28 -5.33
N LEU A 137 10.74 8.28 -4.40
CA LEU A 137 10.76 9.24 -3.29
C LEU A 137 10.73 10.68 -3.77
N LEU A 138 11.34 10.97 -4.93
CA LEU A 138 11.36 12.29 -5.57
C LEU A 138 10.11 12.61 -6.39
N VAL A 139 9.25 11.62 -6.66
CA VAL A 139 8.09 11.78 -7.55
C VAL A 139 6.83 11.37 -6.80
N GLY A 140 6.13 12.33 -6.20
CA GLY A 140 4.86 12.11 -5.52
C GLY A 140 4.93 11.40 -4.16
N GLY A 141 6.12 10.96 -3.76
CA GLY A 141 6.37 10.26 -2.49
C GLY A 141 5.90 8.80 -2.48
N ILE A 142 6.30 8.09 -1.44
CA ILE A 142 5.95 6.67 -1.24
C ILE A 142 5.47 6.41 0.19
N TRP A 143 4.58 5.44 0.36
CA TRP A 143 4.32 4.86 1.68
C TRP A 143 5.47 3.91 2.05
N ALA A 144 5.98 4.05 3.26
CA ALA A 144 7.09 3.26 3.75
C ALA A 144 6.97 2.92 5.23
N ILE A 145 7.62 1.82 5.61
CA ILE A 145 7.96 1.51 6.99
C ILE A 145 9.36 2.10 7.21
N THR A 146 9.49 3.02 8.15
CA THR A 146 10.71 3.81 8.35
C THR A 146 11.12 3.79 9.81
N ASP A 147 12.39 3.54 10.08
CA ASP A 147 12.95 3.73 11.41
C ASP A 147 13.43 5.18 11.54
N VAL A 148 12.78 5.91 12.45
CA VAL A 148 13.08 7.32 12.75
C VAL A 148 13.81 7.40 14.08
N GLU A 149 14.92 8.11 14.10
CA GLU A 149 15.77 8.30 15.25
C GLU A 149 15.78 9.76 15.71
N TYR A 150 15.97 9.96 16.98
CA TYR A 150 16.11 11.27 17.60
C TYR A 150 17.42 11.33 18.37
N GLU A 151 18.33 12.19 17.92
CA GLU A 151 19.58 12.46 18.60
C GLU A 151 19.85 13.97 18.59
N LEU A 152 20.22 14.53 19.75
CA LEU A 152 20.55 15.95 19.83
C LEU A 152 21.87 16.21 19.10
N PRO A 153 21.86 17.00 18.01
CA PRO A 153 23.06 17.26 17.25
C PRO A 153 24.00 18.20 18.01
N THR A 154 25.29 18.05 17.76
CA THR A 154 26.32 18.96 18.31
C THR A 154 26.18 20.38 17.73
N ASP A 155 25.79 20.50 16.44
CA ASP A 155 25.45 21.77 15.81
C ASP A 155 23.95 22.06 15.96
N PRO A 156 23.53 23.16 16.65
CA PRO A 156 22.13 23.52 16.83
C PRO A 156 21.35 23.78 15.54
N LYS A 157 22.04 23.96 14.41
CA LYS A 157 21.41 24.16 13.09
C LYS A 157 21.05 22.84 12.39
N SER A 158 21.59 21.74 12.85
CA SER A 158 21.31 20.42 12.28
C SER A 158 19.99 19.86 12.82
N SER A 159 19.31 19.05 12.01
CA SER A 159 18.08 18.36 12.44
C SER A 159 18.40 17.32 13.52
N PRO A 160 17.65 17.27 14.63
CA PRO A 160 17.78 16.19 15.61
C PRO A 160 17.15 14.88 15.14
N TRP A 161 16.42 14.92 14.02
CA TRP A 161 15.75 13.76 13.44
C TRP A 161 16.62 13.14 12.36
N GLN A 162 16.72 11.81 12.37
CA GLN A 162 17.47 11.03 11.40
C GLN A 162 16.64 9.83 10.94
N ILE A 163 16.98 9.30 9.76
CA ILE A 163 16.34 8.11 9.18
C ILE A 163 17.43 7.04 9.04
N SER A 164 17.26 5.93 9.75
CA SER A 164 18.19 4.81 9.68
C SER A 164 17.76 3.71 8.71
N SER A 165 16.45 3.62 8.42
CA SER A 165 15.91 2.60 7.53
C SER A 165 14.68 3.10 6.78
N VAL A 166 14.58 2.75 5.50
CA VAL A 166 13.39 2.97 4.66
C VAL A 166 13.05 1.67 3.94
N LYS A 167 11.88 1.11 4.23
CA LYS A 167 11.33 -0.04 3.52
C LYS A 167 10.04 0.38 2.82
N PRO A 168 10.07 0.62 1.49
CA PRO A 168 8.88 0.95 0.74
C PRO A 168 7.81 -0.13 0.86
N ILE A 169 6.55 0.31 0.99
CA ILE A 169 5.39 -0.56 0.95
C ILE A 169 5.01 -0.76 -0.51
N GLN A 170 5.62 -1.74 -1.12
CA GLN A 170 5.38 -2.14 -2.51
C GLN A 170 5.68 -3.63 -2.66
N VAL A 171 5.04 -4.27 -3.63
CA VAL A 171 5.31 -5.68 -3.94
C VAL A 171 6.77 -5.81 -4.35
N ALA A 172 7.52 -6.64 -3.65
CA ALA A 172 8.85 -7.08 -4.10
C ALA A 172 8.67 -7.85 -5.42
N GLY A 173 9.61 -7.72 -6.35
CA GLY A 173 9.51 -8.17 -7.73
C GLY A 173 8.74 -9.48 -7.94
N VAL A 174 7.85 -9.47 -8.93
CA VAL A 174 7.11 -10.66 -9.37
C VAL A 174 7.98 -11.43 -10.35
N ASN A 175 8.08 -12.76 -10.19
CA ASN A 175 8.66 -13.61 -11.23
C ASN A 175 7.74 -13.59 -12.45
N HIS A 176 8.21 -12.96 -13.52
CA HIS A 176 7.39 -12.74 -14.70
C HIS A 176 7.01 -14.03 -15.42
N GLU A 177 7.90 -15.03 -15.44
CA GLU A 177 7.65 -16.32 -16.07
C GLU A 177 6.56 -17.08 -15.32
N GLU A 178 6.69 -17.24 -14.01
CA GLU A 178 5.66 -17.86 -13.16
C GLU A 178 4.32 -17.17 -13.26
N PHE A 179 4.31 -15.83 -13.34
CA PHE A 179 3.09 -15.05 -13.55
C PHE A 179 2.42 -15.38 -14.89
N LEU A 180 3.18 -15.48 -15.98
CA LEU A 180 2.65 -15.81 -17.31
C LEU A 180 2.11 -17.25 -17.35
N GLU A 181 2.79 -18.20 -16.73
CA GLU A 181 2.35 -19.58 -16.62
C GLU A 181 1.02 -19.68 -15.85
N ALA A 182 0.94 -19.01 -14.71
CA ALA A 182 -0.29 -18.94 -13.92
C ALA A 182 -1.43 -18.25 -14.70
N ARG A 183 -1.14 -17.13 -15.39
CA ARG A 183 -2.11 -16.42 -16.24
C ARG A 183 -2.67 -17.31 -17.35
N ALA A 184 -1.84 -18.15 -17.95
CA ALA A 184 -2.23 -19.05 -19.06
C ALA A 184 -3.31 -20.07 -18.65
N GLN A 185 -3.49 -20.33 -17.35
CA GLN A 185 -4.52 -21.25 -16.86
C GLN A 185 -5.94 -20.62 -16.90
N PHE A 186 -6.05 -19.30 -17.06
CA PHE A 186 -7.33 -18.59 -17.06
C PHE A 186 -7.78 -18.24 -18.47
N THR A 187 -9.05 -18.45 -18.76
CA THR A 187 -9.68 -17.90 -19.95
C THR A 187 -9.71 -16.37 -19.91
N THR A 188 -9.95 -15.74 -21.05
CA THR A 188 -10.03 -14.26 -21.11
C THR A 188 -11.13 -13.72 -20.23
N ASP A 189 -12.29 -14.37 -20.15
CA ASP A 189 -13.41 -13.92 -19.35
C ASP A 189 -13.15 -14.12 -17.84
N GLU A 190 -12.60 -15.26 -17.43
CA GLU A 190 -12.13 -15.46 -16.06
C GLU A 190 -11.06 -14.42 -15.67
N TRP A 191 -10.14 -14.12 -16.58
CA TRP A 191 -9.09 -13.13 -16.29
C TRP A 191 -9.64 -11.71 -16.14
N MET A 192 -10.66 -11.35 -16.93
CA MET A 192 -11.38 -10.09 -16.70
C MET A 192 -11.99 -10.03 -15.30
N ASP A 193 -12.54 -11.14 -14.82
CA ASP A 193 -13.12 -11.22 -13.48
C ASP A 193 -12.04 -11.14 -12.38
N VAL A 194 -10.90 -11.80 -12.56
CA VAL A 194 -9.73 -11.66 -11.67
C VAL A 194 -9.29 -10.20 -11.58
N LEU A 195 -9.17 -9.50 -12.72
CA LEU A 195 -8.79 -8.09 -12.75
C LEU A 195 -9.84 -7.19 -12.07
N MET A 196 -11.14 -7.45 -12.28
CA MET A 196 -12.22 -6.74 -11.60
C MET A 196 -12.14 -6.92 -10.08
N GLN A 197 -11.95 -8.15 -9.62
CA GLN A 197 -11.79 -8.45 -8.19
C GLN A 197 -10.52 -7.79 -7.62
N SER A 198 -9.41 -7.78 -8.36
CA SER A 198 -8.16 -7.18 -7.90
C SER A 198 -8.26 -5.67 -7.66
N VAL A 199 -9.13 -4.96 -8.39
CA VAL A 199 -9.43 -3.55 -8.15
C VAL A 199 -10.61 -3.31 -7.19
N GLY A 200 -11.14 -4.39 -6.60
CA GLY A 200 -12.17 -4.30 -5.55
C GLY A 200 -13.62 -4.27 -6.05
N PHE A 201 -13.88 -4.65 -7.32
CA PHE A 201 -15.23 -4.76 -7.84
C PHE A 201 -15.71 -6.21 -7.84
N ASN A 202 -16.98 -6.44 -7.47
CA ASN A 202 -17.64 -7.71 -7.74
C ASN A 202 -17.98 -7.80 -9.24
N PRO A 203 -17.45 -8.80 -10.01
CA PRO A 203 -17.68 -8.90 -11.44
C PRO A 203 -19.11 -9.37 -11.82
N GLU A 204 -19.81 -10.06 -10.92
CA GLU A 204 -21.10 -10.72 -11.21
C GLU A 204 -22.20 -9.78 -11.77
N PRO A 205 -22.44 -8.57 -11.21
CA PRO A 205 -23.48 -7.69 -11.72
C PRO A 205 -23.13 -6.99 -13.04
N PHE A 206 -21.89 -7.15 -13.51
CA PHE A 206 -21.44 -6.45 -14.73
C PHE A 206 -21.64 -7.29 -15.97
N THR A 207 -22.19 -6.68 -17.03
CA THR A 207 -22.10 -7.24 -18.38
C THR A 207 -20.66 -7.25 -18.85
N ARG A 208 -20.33 -8.08 -19.86
CA ARG A 208 -18.97 -8.10 -20.45
C ARG A 208 -18.50 -6.72 -20.90
N ARG A 209 -19.38 -5.92 -21.50
CA ARG A 209 -19.08 -4.53 -21.87
C ARG A 209 -18.79 -3.66 -20.64
N GLY A 210 -19.55 -3.82 -19.57
CA GLY A 210 -19.35 -3.10 -18.31
C GLY A 210 -17.98 -3.42 -17.68
N LYS A 211 -17.59 -4.70 -17.69
CA LYS A 211 -16.26 -5.14 -17.23
C LYS A 211 -15.15 -4.47 -18.04
N LEU A 212 -15.23 -4.52 -19.38
CA LEU A 212 -14.24 -3.87 -20.25
C LEU A 212 -14.14 -2.36 -20.00
N LEU A 213 -15.26 -1.64 -19.87
CA LEU A 213 -15.27 -0.21 -19.57
C LEU A 213 -14.64 0.12 -18.21
N THR A 214 -14.82 -0.76 -17.22
CA THR A 214 -14.18 -0.60 -15.91
C THR A 214 -12.66 -0.86 -16.01
N LEU A 215 -12.25 -1.89 -16.75
CA LEU A 215 -10.84 -2.25 -16.92
C LEU A 215 -10.02 -1.26 -17.76
N ILE A 216 -10.65 -0.44 -18.61
CA ILE A 216 -9.99 0.67 -19.31
C ILE A 216 -9.26 1.61 -18.34
N ARG A 217 -9.76 1.76 -17.13
CA ARG A 217 -9.14 2.56 -16.06
C ARG A 217 -7.74 2.09 -15.67
N LEU A 218 -7.41 0.82 -15.97
CA LEU A 218 -6.09 0.24 -15.67
C LEU A 218 -5.04 0.56 -16.76
N ILE A 219 -5.47 0.95 -17.96
CA ILE A 219 -4.54 1.20 -19.07
C ILE A 219 -3.47 2.25 -18.73
N PRO A 220 -3.80 3.40 -18.09
CA PRO A 220 -2.79 4.40 -17.72
C PRO A 220 -1.68 3.89 -16.77
N PHE A 221 -1.91 2.78 -16.06
CA PHE A 221 -0.89 2.16 -15.22
C PHE A 221 0.05 1.23 -15.99
N CYS A 222 -0.35 0.80 -17.18
CA CYS A 222 0.39 -0.18 -18.00
C CYS A 222 1.02 0.46 -19.24
N GLU A 223 0.34 1.45 -19.84
CA GLU A 223 0.73 2.07 -21.11
C GLU A 223 1.39 3.43 -20.88
N ARG A 224 2.55 3.61 -21.52
CA ARG A 224 3.28 4.88 -21.49
C ARG A 224 2.55 5.94 -22.32
N ASN A 225 2.41 7.15 -21.77
CA ASN A 225 1.79 8.30 -22.43
C ASN A 225 0.29 8.10 -22.79
N TYR A 226 -0.40 7.22 -22.10
CA TYR A 226 -1.84 7.03 -22.27
C TYR A 226 -2.62 8.01 -21.40
N ASN A 227 -3.41 8.89 -22.01
CA ASN A 227 -4.27 9.84 -21.32
C ASN A 227 -5.72 9.33 -21.30
N LEU A 228 -6.32 9.27 -20.12
CA LEU A 228 -7.71 8.87 -19.94
C LEU A 228 -8.49 10.00 -19.26
N LEU A 229 -9.58 10.43 -19.92
CA LEU A 229 -10.57 11.34 -19.33
C LEU A 229 -11.87 10.57 -19.15
N GLU A 230 -12.29 10.40 -17.90
CA GLU A 230 -13.54 9.74 -17.55
C GLU A 230 -14.53 10.71 -16.90
N LEU A 231 -15.66 10.94 -17.56
CA LEU A 231 -16.78 11.74 -17.08
C LEU A 231 -17.93 10.83 -16.67
N GLY A 232 -18.60 11.15 -15.58
CA GLY A 232 -19.74 10.36 -15.11
C GLY A 232 -20.15 10.68 -13.67
N PRO A 233 -21.24 10.09 -13.19
CA PRO A 233 -21.80 10.37 -11.87
C PRO A 233 -20.83 10.03 -10.74
N LYS A 234 -21.08 10.63 -9.57
CA LYS A 234 -20.32 10.33 -8.33
C LYS A 234 -20.58 8.89 -7.88
N GLY A 235 -19.64 8.30 -7.15
CA GLY A 235 -19.81 6.98 -6.55
C GLY A 235 -19.54 5.77 -7.47
N THR A 236 -19.08 5.98 -8.70
CA THR A 236 -18.77 4.89 -9.65
C THR A 236 -17.34 4.36 -9.58
N GLY A 237 -16.61 4.67 -8.49
CA GLY A 237 -15.26 4.15 -8.25
C GLY A 237 -14.14 4.78 -9.09
N LYS A 238 -14.39 5.87 -9.84
CA LYS A 238 -13.37 6.52 -10.69
C LYS A 238 -12.11 6.89 -9.93
N SER A 239 -12.26 7.74 -8.91
CA SER A 239 -11.13 8.20 -8.09
C SER A 239 -10.54 7.10 -7.21
N HIS A 240 -11.34 6.10 -6.83
CA HIS A 240 -10.90 4.96 -6.02
C HIS A 240 -9.79 4.17 -6.71
N VAL A 241 -9.95 3.85 -8.01
CA VAL A 241 -8.94 3.11 -8.77
C VAL A 241 -7.59 3.84 -8.76
N TYR A 242 -7.59 5.17 -8.93
CA TYR A 242 -6.33 5.94 -8.96
C TYR A 242 -5.71 6.13 -7.58
N ALA A 243 -6.52 6.37 -6.55
CA ALA A 243 -6.02 6.69 -5.22
C ALA A 243 -5.63 5.46 -4.39
N GLU A 244 -6.28 4.34 -4.61
CA GLU A 244 -6.25 3.20 -3.70
C GLU A 244 -5.61 1.93 -4.29
N PHE A 245 -5.58 1.84 -5.62
CA PHE A 245 -5.19 0.60 -6.31
C PHE A 245 -3.69 0.40 -6.38
N SER A 246 -2.92 1.45 -6.59
CA SER A 246 -1.50 1.32 -6.89
C SER A 246 -0.66 2.42 -6.21
N PRO A 247 0.54 2.06 -5.71
CA PRO A 247 1.52 3.05 -5.23
C PRO A 247 2.07 3.94 -6.36
N HIS A 248 1.71 3.65 -7.60
CA HIS A 248 2.17 4.33 -8.79
C HIS A 248 1.17 5.35 -9.35
N GLY A 249 -0.07 5.37 -8.83
CA GLY A 249 -1.03 6.43 -9.08
C GLY A 249 -0.60 7.73 -8.39
N MET A 250 -0.54 8.82 -9.12
CA MET A 250 -0.25 10.16 -8.60
C MET A 250 -1.51 11.03 -8.65
#